data_3c7db3e5147f926002df8544bcef570c
#
_entry.id   3c7db3e5147f926002df8544bcef570c
#
_cell.length_a   1.000
_cell.length_b   1.000
_cell.length_c   1.000
_cell.angle_alpha   90.00
_cell.angle_beta   90.00
_cell.angle_gamma   90.00
#
_symmetry.space_group_name_H-M   'P 1'
#
loop_
_entity.id
_entity.type
_entity.pdbx_description
1 polymer ?
#
loop_
_entity_poly.entity_id
_entity_poly.type
_entity_poly.pdbx_seq_one_letter_code
_entity_poly.pdbx_strand_id
1 'polypeptide(L)'
;MEKIIFATGNEHKMIEIRAILSDLGAEILSQKEAGIKADVVEDGATFEENAMIKATEIAKIANQMPEYKNAVVLADDSGLEIDYLNKEPGIYSARYMGEDTSYRIKNANLIERLNGVPDEKRTARFVC
;
A
#
# COMPACT_ATOMS: atom_id res chain seq x y z
N MET A 1 8.40 24.73 7.00
CA MET A 1 7.80 23.44 7.36
C MET A 1 8.13 22.44 6.26
N GLU A 2 8.67 21.32 6.64
CA GLU A 2 8.93 20.25 5.70
C GLU A 2 7.62 19.60 5.26
N LYS A 3 7.56 19.25 3.99
CA LYS A 3 6.38 18.58 3.42
C LYS A 3 6.71 17.14 3.12
N ILE A 4 5.83 16.24 3.54
CA ILE A 4 5.91 14.82 3.28
C ILE A 4 4.68 14.43 2.49
N ILE A 5 4.88 13.82 1.33
CA ILE A 5 3.80 13.27 0.52
C ILE A 5 3.82 11.75 0.70
N PHE A 6 2.72 11.21 1.20
CA PHE A 6 2.56 9.77 1.30
C PHE A 6 1.81 9.28 0.06
N ALA A 7 2.50 8.48 -0.75
CA ALA A 7 2.00 8.02 -2.05
C ALA A 7 0.97 6.90 -1.86
N THR A 8 -0.23 7.28 -1.44
CA THR A 8 -1.33 6.36 -1.23
C THR A 8 -2.67 7.01 -1.59
N GLY A 9 -3.61 6.21 -2.05
CA GLY A 9 -5.01 6.59 -2.16
C GLY A 9 -5.87 6.08 -1.01
N ASN A 10 -5.26 5.45 -0.01
CA ASN A 10 -5.97 4.83 1.10
C ASN A 10 -6.04 5.79 2.30
N GLU A 11 -7.26 6.27 2.60
CA GLU A 11 -7.49 7.22 3.69
C GLU A 11 -7.16 6.63 5.08
N HIS A 12 -7.35 5.32 5.27
CA HIS A 12 -6.99 4.67 6.53
C HIS A 12 -5.47 4.68 6.75
N LYS A 13 -4.69 4.46 5.70
CA LYS A 13 -3.23 4.57 5.77
C LYS A 13 -2.80 6.00 6.10
N MET A 14 -3.51 7.00 5.58
CA MET A 14 -3.23 8.40 5.90
C MET A 14 -3.44 8.72 7.38
N ILE A 15 -4.50 8.19 7.97
CA ILE A 15 -4.77 8.37 9.40
C ILE A 15 -3.62 7.77 10.23
N GLU A 16 -3.20 6.57 9.89
CA GLU A 16 -2.11 5.88 10.58
C GLU A 16 -0.78 6.62 10.46
N ILE A 17 -0.40 7.02 9.25
CA ILE A 17 0.89 7.67 9.03
C ILE A 17 0.94 9.06 9.68
N ARG A 18 -0.17 9.79 9.69
CA ARG A 18 -0.24 11.07 10.39
C ARG A 18 -0.06 10.90 11.89
N ALA A 19 -0.64 9.84 12.47
CA ALA A 19 -0.46 9.53 13.88
C ALA A 19 0.99 9.16 14.20
N ILE A 20 1.62 8.33 13.37
CA ILE A 20 3.00 7.88 13.55
C ILE A 20 3.98 9.05 13.46
N LEU A 21 3.76 9.96 12.53
CA LEU A 21 4.68 11.07 12.25
C LEU A 21 4.26 12.40 12.89
N SER A 22 3.31 12.36 13.84
CA SER A 22 2.70 13.56 14.40
C SER A 22 3.68 14.51 15.11
N ASP A 23 4.78 13.98 15.63
CA ASP A 23 5.77 14.76 16.39
C ASP A 23 6.92 15.31 15.52
N LEU A 24 6.91 15.08 14.22
CA LEU A 24 7.93 15.62 13.32
C LEU A 24 7.73 17.11 12.99
N GLY A 25 6.55 17.65 13.22
CA GLY A 25 6.24 19.02 12.83
C GLY A 25 6.18 19.24 11.33
N ALA A 26 6.05 18.17 10.53
CA ALA A 26 5.95 18.23 9.08
C ALA A 26 4.49 18.26 8.63
N GLU A 27 4.25 18.86 7.47
CA GLU A 27 2.95 18.76 6.81
C GLU A 27 2.89 17.44 6.03
N ILE A 28 1.93 16.60 6.36
CA ILE A 28 1.79 15.28 5.74
C ILE A 28 0.57 15.27 4.84
N LEU A 29 0.80 15.05 3.55
CA LEU A 29 -0.21 15.10 2.51
C LEU A 29 -0.36 13.73 1.84
N SER A 30 -1.59 13.39 1.48
CA SER A 30 -1.81 12.27 0.58
C SER A 30 -1.45 12.69 -0.85
N GLN A 31 -1.31 11.70 -1.73
CA GLN A 31 -1.12 11.95 -3.15
C GLN A 31 -2.24 12.82 -3.72
N LYS A 32 -3.49 12.55 -3.32
CA LYS A 32 -4.66 13.32 -3.75
C LYS A 32 -4.63 14.75 -3.26
N GLU A 33 -4.30 14.97 -1.99
CA GLU A 33 -4.20 16.31 -1.41
C GLU A 33 -3.10 17.15 -2.07
N ALA A 34 -2.02 16.50 -2.50
CA ALA A 34 -0.96 17.15 -3.26
C ALA A 34 -1.34 17.44 -4.72
N GLY A 35 -2.50 17.00 -5.16
CA GLY A 35 -2.96 17.19 -6.53
C GLY A 35 -2.23 16.33 -7.57
N ILE A 36 -1.60 15.26 -7.13
CA ILE A 36 -0.86 14.35 -8.01
C ILE A 36 -1.81 13.24 -8.47
N LYS A 37 -2.12 13.25 -9.76
CA LYS A 37 -2.96 12.24 -10.40
C LYS A 37 -2.07 11.32 -11.21
N ALA A 38 -1.71 10.19 -10.62
CA ALA A 38 -0.89 9.20 -11.29
C ALA A 38 -1.38 7.80 -10.96
N ASP A 39 -1.46 6.98 -12.00
CA ASP A 39 -1.73 5.55 -11.88
C ASP A 39 -0.38 4.85 -11.99
N VAL A 40 0.23 4.54 -10.86
CA VAL A 40 1.53 3.89 -10.82
C VAL A 40 1.35 2.40 -11.04
N VAL A 41 2.07 1.86 -12.02
CA VAL A 41 2.08 0.42 -12.27
C VAL A 41 3.06 -0.24 -11.30
N GLU A 42 2.51 -1.05 -10.39
CA GLU A 42 3.29 -1.77 -9.39
C GLU A 42 3.56 -3.19 -9.91
N ASP A 43 4.58 -3.31 -10.73
CA ASP A 43 4.98 -4.56 -11.39
C ASP A 43 6.22 -5.21 -10.79
N GLY A 44 6.58 -4.83 -9.57
CA GLY A 44 7.68 -5.44 -8.84
C GLY A 44 7.34 -6.85 -8.33
N ALA A 45 8.36 -7.57 -7.94
CA ALA A 45 8.23 -8.93 -7.44
C ALA A 45 8.12 -9.00 -5.91
N THR A 46 8.34 -7.90 -5.20
CA THR A 46 8.27 -7.82 -3.74
C THR A 46 7.51 -6.57 -3.29
N PHE A 47 7.08 -6.56 -2.03
CA PHE A 47 6.48 -5.37 -1.43
C PHE A 47 7.43 -4.18 -1.47
N GLU A 48 8.71 -4.41 -1.16
CA GLU A 48 9.73 -3.36 -1.18
C GLU A 48 9.91 -2.76 -2.57
N GLU A 49 9.98 -3.60 -3.61
CA GLU A 49 10.08 -3.13 -4.99
C GLU A 49 8.89 -2.28 -5.39
N ASN A 50 7.68 -2.73 -5.06
CA ASN A 50 6.47 -1.98 -5.38
C ASN A 50 6.40 -0.65 -4.63
N ALA A 51 6.79 -0.62 -3.38
CA ALA A 51 6.85 0.62 -2.60
C ALA A 51 7.86 1.60 -3.23
N MET A 52 9.02 1.11 -3.64
CA MET A 52 10.05 1.93 -4.27
C MET A 52 9.59 2.49 -5.62
N ILE A 53 8.92 1.67 -6.44
CA ILE A 53 8.35 2.13 -7.72
C ILE A 53 7.38 3.28 -7.47
N LYS A 54 6.48 3.11 -6.51
CA LYS A 54 5.47 4.10 -6.17
C LYS A 54 6.10 5.41 -5.68
N ALA A 55 7.02 5.32 -4.73
CA ALA A 55 7.71 6.49 -4.19
C ALA A 55 8.48 7.23 -5.28
N THR A 56 9.19 6.52 -6.15
CA THR A 56 10.00 7.10 -7.22
C THR A 56 9.14 7.83 -8.24
N GLU A 57 8.05 7.21 -8.68
CA GLU A 57 7.17 7.82 -9.68
C GLU A 57 6.48 9.08 -9.15
N ILE A 58 5.99 9.03 -7.92
CA ILE A 58 5.37 10.19 -7.30
C ILE A 58 6.39 11.30 -7.03
N ALA A 59 7.61 10.94 -6.62
CA ALA A 59 8.69 11.91 -6.41
C ALA A 59 9.06 12.66 -7.70
N LYS A 60 9.09 11.96 -8.84
CA LYS A 60 9.34 12.60 -10.14
C LYS A 60 8.30 13.68 -10.45
N ILE A 61 7.05 13.41 -10.18
CA ILE A 61 5.95 14.36 -10.41
C ILE A 61 6.05 15.53 -9.43
N ALA A 62 6.22 15.23 -8.15
CA ALA A 62 6.33 16.24 -7.10
C ALA A 62 7.50 17.20 -7.35
N ASN A 63 8.63 16.68 -7.82
CA ASN A 63 9.81 17.48 -8.09
C ASN A 63 9.61 18.52 -9.20
N GLN A 64 8.61 18.34 -10.03
CA GLN A 64 8.24 19.31 -11.09
C GLN A 64 7.22 20.32 -10.62
N MET A 65 6.68 20.17 -9.42
CA MET A 65 5.70 21.11 -8.84
C MET A 65 6.41 22.08 -7.90
N PRO A 66 6.30 23.40 -8.13
CA PRO A 66 7.04 24.36 -7.30
C PRO A 66 6.79 24.23 -5.80
N GLU A 67 5.55 23.95 -5.38
CA GLU A 67 5.19 23.81 -3.98
C GLU A 67 5.72 22.52 -3.33
N TYR A 68 6.09 21.50 -4.13
CA TYR A 68 6.53 20.20 -3.62
C TYR A 68 7.91 19.79 -4.09
N LYS A 69 8.66 20.71 -4.68
CA LYS A 69 9.98 20.44 -5.24
C LYS A 69 10.95 19.79 -4.25
N ASN A 70 10.85 20.16 -2.98
CA ASN A 70 11.72 19.66 -1.92
C ASN A 70 10.98 18.73 -0.95
N ALA A 71 9.79 18.26 -1.31
CA ALA A 71 9.04 17.36 -0.46
C ALA A 71 9.69 15.97 -0.40
N VAL A 72 9.60 15.35 0.76
CA VAL A 72 9.95 13.94 0.93
C VAL A 72 8.77 13.10 0.51
N VAL A 73 9.00 12.08 -0.29
CA VAL A 73 7.94 11.16 -0.72
C VAL A 73 8.15 9.80 -0.07
N LEU A 74 7.12 9.34 0.61
CA LEU A 74 7.09 8.02 1.23
C LEU A 74 6.06 7.15 0.54
N ALA A 75 6.30 5.87 0.50
CA ALA A 75 5.34 4.88 0.03
C ALA A 75 5.46 3.59 0.83
N ASP A 76 4.38 2.85 0.86
CA ASP A 76 4.37 1.49 1.37
C ASP A 76 3.73 0.57 0.34
N ASP A 77 3.93 -0.72 0.52
CA ASP A 77 3.13 -1.74 -0.11
C ASP A 77 2.87 -2.82 0.94
N SER A 78 1.65 -3.33 0.99
CA SER A 78 1.26 -4.26 2.03
C SER A 78 0.30 -5.31 1.50
N GLY A 79 0.26 -6.44 2.17
CA GLY A 79 -0.62 -7.50 1.76
C GLY A 79 -0.68 -8.66 2.75
N LEU A 80 -1.63 -9.55 2.50
CA LEU A 80 -1.88 -10.75 3.27
C LEU A 80 -1.09 -11.91 2.69
N GLU A 81 -0.32 -12.59 3.52
CA GLU A 81 0.38 -13.82 3.14
C GLU A 81 -0.20 -14.98 3.93
N ILE A 82 -0.76 -15.97 3.22
CA ILE A 82 -1.33 -17.17 3.81
C ILE A 82 -0.38 -18.34 3.53
N ASP A 83 0.16 -18.93 4.58
CA ASP A 83 1.22 -19.94 4.43
C ASP A 83 0.79 -21.17 3.64
N TYR A 84 -0.40 -21.70 3.88
CA TYR A 84 -0.91 -22.87 3.16
C TYR A 84 -1.11 -22.59 1.67
N LEU A 85 -1.33 -21.34 1.28
CA LEU A 85 -1.52 -20.92 -0.11
C LEU A 85 -0.22 -20.38 -0.73
N ASN A 86 0.93 -20.81 -0.27
CA ASN A 86 2.24 -20.36 -0.76
C ASN A 86 2.40 -18.83 -0.70
N LYS A 87 1.92 -18.24 0.40
CA LYS A 87 1.93 -16.80 0.67
C LYS A 87 1.00 -15.98 -0.23
N GLU A 88 0.09 -16.63 -0.96
CA GLU A 88 -0.93 -15.89 -1.69
C GLU A 88 -1.94 -15.26 -0.72
N PRO A 89 -2.57 -14.12 -1.07
CA PRO A 89 -2.41 -13.36 -2.30
C PRO A 89 -1.15 -12.48 -2.35
N GLY A 90 -0.45 -12.24 -1.22
CA GLY A 90 0.83 -11.56 -1.16
C GLY A 90 0.80 -10.18 -1.81
N ILE A 91 1.74 -9.91 -2.72
CA ILE A 91 1.82 -8.63 -3.43
C ILE A 91 0.60 -8.33 -4.30
N TYR A 92 -0.23 -9.33 -4.58
CA TYR A 92 -1.46 -9.18 -5.36
C TYR A 92 -2.70 -8.96 -4.49
N SER A 93 -2.55 -8.75 -3.18
CA SER A 93 -3.67 -8.66 -2.25
C SER A 93 -4.74 -7.65 -2.68
N ALA A 94 -4.35 -6.45 -3.08
CA ALA A 94 -5.31 -5.43 -3.53
C ALA A 94 -5.99 -5.79 -4.84
N ARG A 95 -5.32 -6.55 -5.69
CA ARG A 95 -5.79 -6.94 -7.03
C ARG A 95 -6.41 -8.32 -7.08
N TYR A 96 -6.33 -9.08 -5.97
CA TYR A 96 -6.85 -10.44 -5.91
C TYR A 96 -8.33 -10.46 -6.30
N MET A 97 -8.68 -11.29 -7.27
CA MET A 97 -10.03 -11.36 -7.84
C MET A 97 -10.54 -10.05 -8.47
N GLY A 98 -9.63 -9.11 -8.79
CA GLY A 98 -9.96 -7.82 -9.38
C GLY A 98 -9.94 -6.68 -8.37
N GLU A 99 -9.48 -5.51 -8.80
CA GLU A 99 -9.35 -4.33 -7.92
C GLU A 99 -10.68 -3.87 -7.34
N ASP A 100 -11.76 -3.99 -8.11
CA ASP A 100 -13.08 -3.52 -7.72
C ASP A 100 -13.90 -4.56 -6.94
N THR A 101 -13.35 -5.73 -6.71
CA THR A 101 -14.01 -6.78 -5.95
C THR A 101 -13.95 -6.44 -4.45
N SER A 102 -15.08 -6.55 -3.75
CA SER A 102 -15.12 -6.26 -2.32
C SER A 102 -14.25 -7.22 -1.51
N TYR A 103 -13.69 -6.75 -0.40
CA TYR A 103 -12.92 -7.60 0.51
C TYR A 103 -13.76 -8.72 1.11
N ARG A 104 -15.06 -8.53 1.25
CA ARG A 104 -15.98 -9.57 1.69
C ARG A 104 -15.92 -10.79 0.76
N ILE A 105 -15.94 -10.54 -0.56
CA ILE A 105 -15.86 -11.60 -1.57
C ILE A 105 -14.46 -12.21 -1.61
N LYS A 106 -13.42 -11.37 -1.58
CA LYS A 106 -12.03 -11.84 -1.57
C LYS A 106 -11.76 -12.75 -0.38
N ASN A 107 -12.18 -12.33 0.81
CA ASN A 107 -11.97 -13.08 2.04
C ASN A 107 -12.76 -14.39 2.04
N ALA A 108 -14.00 -14.38 1.55
CA ALA A 108 -14.81 -15.59 1.43
C ALA A 108 -14.15 -16.62 0.51
N ASN A 109 -13.57 -16.18 -0.59
CA ASN A 109 -12.83 -17.05 -1.50
C ASN A 109 -11.59 -17.65 -0.84
N LEU A 110 -10.82 -16.84 -0.11
CA LEU A 110 -9.62 -17.32 0.59
C LEU A 110 -9.98 -18.33 1.67
N ILE A 111 -11.05 -18.09 2.41
CA ILE A 111 -11.54 -19.01 3.44
C ILE A 111 -11.96 -20.35 2.80
N GLU A 112 -12.66 -20.30 1.67
CA GLU A 112 -13.06 -21.49 0.95
C GLU A 112 -11.86 -22.29 0.46
N ARG A 113 -10.81 -21.64 -0.01
CA ARG A 113 -9.56 -22.30 -0.42
C ARG A 113 -8.85 -23.00 0.73
N LEU A 114 -9.16 -22.62 1.97
CA LEU A 114 -8.64 -23.25 3.18
C LEU A 114 -9.57 -24.30 3.76
N ASN A 115 -10.67 -24.62 3.08
CA ASN A 115 -11.62 -25.60 3.55
C ASN A 115 -10.94 -26.97 3.71
N GLY A 116 -11.13 -27.59 4.88
CA GLY A 116 -10.50 -28.88 5.19
C GLY A 116 -9.05 -28.79 5.65
N VAL A 117 -8.46 -27.59 5.71
CA VAL A 117 -7.10 -27.41 6.20
C VAL A 117 -7.09 -27.39 7.73
N PRO A 118 -6.24 -28.19 8.41
CA PRO A 118 -6.14 -28.17 9.86
C PRO A 118 -5.72 -26.78 10.38
N ASP A 119 -6.19 -26.41 11.56
CA ASP A 119 -5.93 -25.10 12.15
C ASP A 119 -4.44 -24.78 12.25
N GLU A 120 -3.60 -25.73 12.60
CA GLU A 120 -2.16 -25.52 12.72
C GLU A 120 -1.47 -25.20 11.39
N LYS A 121 -2.14 -25.41 10.26
CA LYS A 121 -1.64 -25.09 8.92
C LYS A 121 -2.29 -23.84 8.32
N ARG A 122 -3.15 -23.18 9.09
CA ARG A 122 -3.90 -22.00 8.62
C ARG A 122 -3.26 -20.68 9.07
N THR A 123 -1.97 -20.68 9.27
CA THR A 123 -1.25 -19.49 9.69
C THR A 123 -1.14 -18.46 8.55
N ALA A 124 -1.21 -17.20 8.93
CA ALA A 124 -1.11 -16.09 7.98
C ALA A 124 -0.49 -14.87 8.67
N ARG A 125 -0.06 -13.89 7.88
CA ARG A 125 0.45 -12.63 8.38
C ARG A 125 0.07 -11.51 7.44
N PHE A 126 0.00 -10.31 7.97
CA PHE A 126 -0.09 -9.11 7.17
C PHE A 126 1.30 -8.47 7.12
N VAL A 127 1.81 -8.22 5.91
CA VAL A 127 3.15 -7.69 5.68
C VAL A 127 3.03 -6.27 5.12
N CYS A 128 3.86 -5.38 5.64
CA CYS A 128 3.94 -4.01 5.17
C CYS A 128 5.40 -3.63 4.89
#